data_7a30fab7892066b58487686fc51e39b2
#
_entry.id   7a30fab7892066b58487686fc51e39b2
#
_cell.length_a   1.000
_cell.length_b   1.000
_cell.length_c   1.000
_cell.angle_alpha   90.00
_cell.angle_beta   90.00
_cell.angle_gamma   90.00
#
_symmetry.space_group_name_H-M   'P 1'
#
loop_
_entity.id
_entity.type
_entity.pdbx_description
1 polymer ?
#
loop_
_entity_poly.entity_id
_entity_poly.type
_entity_poly.pdbx_seq_one_letter_code
_entity_poly.pdbx_strand_id
1 'polypeptide(L)'
;QLFAAPRRLAILISDLDTQTPDTETVSWGPPLKVAFDADNRPTKAAQAFANKNRLNLSDLSSYIENDGKQDKLCVRSVLKGRPTAELLGMVLSETLRTLPIPKRMRWGKSKEEFVRPVQWAVLLFDGVTLHEDIFGLTSGNISQGHRFLGEGDIQIISPKSYEQQLHDGFVIVDFNKRVDIIQSSVNQLAAKIHGVAVIDPVLLIEVAALNEWPVALLGHFDDAFLAVPPEALVSSMKEHQKYFHVIDSK
;
A
#
# COMPACT_ATOMS: atom_id res chain seq x y z
N GLN A 1 8.49 -2.25 3.83
CA GLN A 1 9.15 -1.44 2.82
C GLN A 1 8.14 -0.98 1.76
N LEU A 2 8.21 0.29 1.35
CA LEU A 2 7.35 0.87 0.33
C LEU A 2 8.13 1.04 -0.96
N PHE A 3 7.48 0.73 -2.08
CA PHE A 3 8.02 0.94 -3.41
C PHE A 3 7.05 1.75 -4.26
N ALA A 4 7.59 2.67 -5.04
CA ALA A 4 6.80 3.49 -5.96
C ALA A 4 7.58 3.76 -7.24
N ALA A 5 6.93 3.56 -8.37
CA ALA A 5 7.44 3.93 -9.70
C ALA A 5 6.28 4.48 -10.53
N PRO A 6 6.52 5.14 -11.68
CA PRO A 6 5.46 5.80 -12.47
C PRO A 6 4.22 4.96 -12.75
N ARG A 7 4.37 3.65 -12.87
CA ARG A 7 3.28 2.73 -13.22
C ARG A 7 2.88 1.78 -12.12
N ARG A 8 3.47 1.87 -10.90
CA ARG A 8 3.21 0.92 -9.82
C ARG A 8 3.41 1.48 -8.43
N LEU A 9 2.62 0.95 -7.52
CA LEU A 9 2.80 1.06 -6.09
C LEU A 9 2.92 -0.35 -5.54
N ALA A 10 3.84 -0.59 -4.61
CA ALA A 10 3.95 -1.86 -3.94
C ALA A 10 4.37 -1.69 -2.48
N ILE A 11 4.00 -2.66 -1.67
CA ILE A 11 4.41 -2.76 -0.28
C ILE A 11 4.94 -4.17 -0.02
N LEU A 12 6.07 -4.24 0.63
CA LEU A 12 6.62 -5.48 1.18
C LEU A 12 6.51 -5.42 2.69
N ILE A 13 5.78 -6.35 3.27
CA ILE A 13 5.59 -6.50 4.71
C ILE A 13 6.34 -7.76 5.13
N SER A 14 7.31 -7.60 6.03
CA SER A 14 8.04 -8.71 6.66
C SER A 14 7.34 -9.13 7.94
N ASP A 15 7.50 -10.39 8.30
CA ASP A 15 7.05 -10.94 9.58
C ASP A 15 5.55 -10.73 9.86
N LEU A 16 4.73 -10.83 8.80
CA LEU A 16 3.29 -10.79 8.92
C LEU A 16 2.77 -12.13 9.45
N ASP A 17 2.04 -12.09 10.55
CA ASP A 17 1.45 -13.29 11.14
C ASP A 17 0.54 -14.05 10.17
N THR A 18 0.61 -15.36 10.20
CA THR A 18 -0.21 -16.22 9.32
C THR A 18 -1.68 -16.26 9.72
N GLN A 19 -1.99 -15.82 10.93
CA GLN A 19 -3.34 -15.78 11.49
C GLN A 19 -3.50 -14.59 12.42
N THR A 20 -4.69 -13.98 12.42
CA THR A 20 -5.02 -12.97 13.42
C THR A 20 -5.13 -13.60 14.80
N PRO A 21 -4.85 -12.87 15.90
CA PRO A 21 -4.96 -13.43 17.25
C PRO A 21 -6.40 -13.83 17.58
N ASP A 22 -6.54 -14.83 18.41
CA ASP A 22 -7.80 -15.17 19.05
C ASP A 22 -8.27 -13.97 19.90
N THR A 23 -9.54 -13.63 19.81
CA THR A 23 -10.12 -12.51 20.55
C THR A 23 -11.15 -13.03 21.55
N GLU A 24 -10.92 -12.71 22.82
CA GLU A 24 -11.94 -12.96 23.85
C GLU A 24 -13.09 -11.97 23.67
N THR A 25 -14.30 -12.52 23.59
CA THR A 25 -15.53 -11.73 23.54
C THR A 25 -16.35 -11.99 24.80
N VAL A 26 -16.86 -10.91 25.40
CA VAL A 26 -17.70 -10.97 26.58
C VAL A 26 -19.10 -10.46 26.20
N SER A 27 -20.08 -11.36 26.29
CA SER A 27 -21.50 -11.01 26.04
C SER A 27 -22.20 -10.89 27.37
N TRP A 28 -22.50 -9.65 27.78
CA TRP A 28 -23.31 -9.39 28.97
C TRP A 28 -24.79 -9.51 28.68
N GLY A 29 -25.48 -10.22 29.55
CA GLY A 29 -26.92 -10.41 29.54
C GLY A 29 -27.65 -9.57 30.60
N PRO A 30 -28.91 -9.90 30.88
CA PRO A 30 -29.71 -9.21 31.89
C PRO A 30 -29.16 -9.43 33.30
N PRO A 31 -29.37 -8.46 34.23
CA PRO A 31 -29.10 -8.65 35.66
C PRO A 31 -29.88 -9.85 36.22
N LEU A 32 -29.34 -10.51 37.22
CA LEU A 32 -29.97 -11.69 37.86
C LEU A 32 -31.42 -11.45 38.23
N LYS A 33 -31.72 -10.28 38.83
CA LYS A 33 -33.09 -9.90 39.23
C LYS A 33 -34.08 -9.83 38.07
N VAL A 34 -33.59 -9.70 36.84
CA VAL A 34 -34.40 -9.66 35.61
C VAL A 34 -34.32 -10.99 34.87
N ALA A 35 -33.19 -11.71 35.02
CA ALA A 35 -32.95 -12.98 34.36
C ALA A 35 -33.81 -14.12 34.93
N PHE A 36 -34.07 -14.12 36.23
CA PHE A 36 -34.84 -15.17 36.90
C PHE A 36 -36.03 -14.56 37.65
N ASP A 37 -37.12 -15.32 37.68
CA ASP A 37 -38.33 -14.95 38.46
C ASP A 37 -38.19 -15.38 39.93
N ALA A 38 -39.26 -15.15 40.74
CA ALA A 38 -39.31 -15.49 42.15
C ALA A 38 -39.14 -17.01 42.42
N ASP A 39 -39.50 -17.84 41.45
CA ASP A 39 -39.35 -19.33 41.50
C ASP A 39 -38.01 -19.79 40.90
N ASN A 40 -37.08 -18.87 40.64
CA ASN A 40 -35.77 -19.12 40.08
C ASN A 40 -35.84 -19.67 38.62
N ARG A 41 -36.94 -19.42 37.88
CA ARG A 41 -37.11 -19.85 36.50
C ARG A 41 -36.63 -18.75 35.53
N PRO A 42 -36.00 -19.16 34.38
CA PRO A 42 -35.54 -18.22 33.38
C PRO A 42 -36.67 -17.39 32.77
N THR A 43 -36.59 -16.08 32.88
CA THR A 43 -37.53 -15.15 32.25
C THR A 43 -37.34 -15.09 30.73
N LYS A 44 -38.25 -14.38 30.03
CA LYS A 44 -38.11 -14.11 28.58
C LYS A 44 -36.76 -13.43 28.24
N ALA A 45 -36.25 -12.57 29.13
CA ALA A 45 -34.97 -11.90 28.94
C ALA A 45 -33.79 -12.89 29.00
N ALA A 46 -33.80 -13.82 29.95
CA ALA A 46 -32.81 -14.88 30.06
C ALA A 46 -32.90 -15.87 28.88
N GLN A 47 -34.12 -16.20 28.46
CA GLN A 47 -34.35 -17.07 27.28
C GLN A 47 -33.80 -16.43 26.00
N ALA A 48 -34.04 -15.12 25.80
CA ALA A 48 -33.49 -14.39 24.64
C ALA A 48 -31.95 -14.36 24.65
N PHE A 49 -31.36 -14.17 25.83
CA PHE A 49 -29.90 -14.22 26.00
C PHE A 49 -29.33 -15.62 25.73
N ALA A 50 -29.99 -16.67 26.26
CA ALA A 50 -29.61 -18.07 26.00
C ALA A 50 -29.66 -18.39 24.50
N ASN A 51 -30.74 -18.04 23.84
CA ASN A 51 -30.91 -18.28 22.40
C ASN A 51 -29.86 -17.56 21.56
N LYS A 52 -29.58 -16.27 21.89
CA LYS A 52 -28.53 -15.48 21.22
C LYS A 52 -27.14 -16.13 21.35
N ASN A 53 -26.83 -16.68 22.52
CA ASN A 53 -25.54 -17.28 22.82
C ASN A 53 -25.51 -18.82 22.65
N ARG A 54 -26.59 -19.42 22.14
CA ARG A 54 -26.74 -20.87 21.93
C ARG A 54 -26.50 -21.70 23.19
N LEU A 55 -27.04 -21.24 24.32
CA LEU A 55 -26.94 -21.89 25.63
C LEU A 55 -28.19 -22.69 25.94
N ASN A 56 -28.04 -23.76 26.74
CA ASN A 56 -29.16 -24.44 27.32
C ASN A 56 -29.72 -23.64 28.51
N LEU A 57 -31.02 -23.56 28.63
CA LEU A 57 -31.67 -22.83 29.72
C LEU A 57 -31.37 -23.41 31.12
N SER A 58 -31.15 -24.73 31.21
CA SER A 58 -30.75 -25.42 32.44
C SER A 58 -29.39 -24.95 32.98
N ASP A 59 -28.53 -24.46 32.11
CA ASP A 59 -27.13 -24.18 32.47
C ASP A 59 -26.89 -22.69 32.77
N LEU A 60 -27.91 -21.83 32.66
CA LEU A 60 -27.79 -20.39 32.78
C LEU A 60 -27.22 -19.95 34.14
N SER A 61 -27.43 -20.71 35.21
CA SER A 61 -26.87 -20.41 36.53
C SER A 61 -25.35 -20.53 36.60
N SER A 62 -24.71 -21.24 35.67
CA SER A 62 -23.26 -21.32 35.55
C SER A 62 -22.63 -20.13 34.82
N TYR A 63 -23.44 -19.28 34.18
CA TYR A 63 -23.02 -18.12 33.41
C TYR A 63 -23.28 -16.80 34.14
N ILE A 64 -23.07 -16.77 35.46
CA ILE A 64 -23.29 -15.60 36.29
C ILE A 64 -21.93 -14.99 36.63
N GLU A 65 -21.74 -13.72 36.27
CA GLU A 65 -20.56 -12.94 36.65
C GLU A 65 -20.97 -11.55 37.15
N ASN A 66 -20.11 -10.93 37.99
CA ASN A 66 -20.29 -9.58 38.46
C ASN A 66 -19.63 -8.58 37.49
N ASP A 67 -20.41 -7.59 37.01
CA ASP A 67 -19.90 -6.53 36.12
C ASP A 67 -19.21 -5.37 36.83
N GLY A 68 -18.97 -5.54 38.12
CA GLY A 68 -18.44 -4.49 39.00
C GLY A 68 -19.53 -3.65 39.73
N LYS A 69 -20.81 -3.85 39.33
CA LYS A 69 -21.97 -3.20 39.95
C LYS A 69 -23.03 -4.18 40.45
N GLN A 70 -23.24 -5.23 39.68
CA GLN A 70 -24.26 -6.24 39.96
C GLN A 70 -23.96 -7.54 39.22
N ASP A 71 -24.56 -8.63 39.72
CA ASP A 71 -24.48 -9.93 39.07
C ASP A 71 -25.39 -9.96 37.82
N LYS A 72 -24.84 -10.44 36.71
CA LYS A 72 -25.49 -10.56 35.40
C LYS A 72 -25.21 -11.90 34.79
N LEU A 73 -26.03 -12.33 33.83
CA LEU A 73 -25.62 -13.37 32.91
C LEU A 73 -24.44 -12.87 32.06
N CYS A 74 -23.42 -13.72 31.92
CA CYS A 74 -22.23 -13.38 31.14
C CYS A 74 -21.74 -14.64 30.41
N VAL A 75 -21.42 -14.47 29.13
CA VAL A 75 -20.77 -15.51 28.33
C VAL A 75 -19.44 -15.00 27.82
N ARG A 76 -18.39 -15.71 28.16
CA ARG A 76 -17.07 -15.54 27.57
C ARG A 76 -16.89 -16.55 26.48
N SER A 77 -16.55 -16.08 25.31
CA SER A 77 -16.24 -16.94 24.16
C SER A 77 -14.95 -16.46 23.50
N VAL A 78 -14.22 -17.38 22.93
CA VAL A 78 -13.04 -17.07 22.15
C VAL A 78 -13.42 -17.12 20.68
N LEU A 79 -13.39 -15.96 20.03
CA LEU A 79 -13.48 -15.88 18.59
C LEU A 79 -12.11 -16.26 18.03
N LYS A 80 -12.06 -17.37 17.33
CA LYS A 80 -10.83 -17.84 16.70
C LYS A 80 -10.34 -16.85 15.65
N GLY A 81 -9.05 -16.62 15.66
CA GLY A 81 -8.39 -15.82 14.63
C GLY A 81 -8.60 -16.42 13.24
N ARG A 82 -8.59 -15.54 12.24
CA ARG A 82 -8.76 -15.94 10.83
C ARG A 82 -7.40 -16.02 10.14
N PRO A 83 -7.21 -16.93 9.18
CA PRO A 83 -6.02 -16.95 8.34
C PRO A 83 -5.79 -15.60 7.67
N THR A 84 -4.58 -15.07 7.76
CA THR A 84 -4.21 -13.76 7.18
C THR A 84 -4.44 -13.75 5.66
N ALA A 85 -4.12 -14.85 4.98
CA ALA A 85 -4.33 -14.99 3.54
C ALA A 85 -5.78 -14.70 3.11
N GLU A 86 -6.79 -15.10 3.92
CA GLU A 86 -8.21 -14.85 3.63
C GLU A 86 -8.63 -13.38 3.82
N LEU A 87 -7.83 -12.60 4.52
CA LEU A 87 -8.14 -11.21 4.85
C LEU A 87 -7.47 -10.22 3.90
N LEU A 88 -6.34 -10.61 3.30
CA LEU A 88 -5.49 -9.68 2.54
C LEU A 88 -6.21 -9.02 1.36
N GLY A 89 -7.03 -9.75 0.61
CA GLY A 89 -7.79 -9.19 -0.51
C GLY A 89 -8.72 -8.06 -0.06
N MET A 90 -9.50 -8.31 1.01
CA MET A 90 -10.40 -7.31 1.58
C MET A 90 -9.63 -6.10 2.13
N VAL A 91 -8.58 -6.35 2.90
CA VAL A 91 -7.75 -5.28 3.51
C VAL A 91 -7.12 -4.41 2.42
N LEU A 92 -6.57 -5.03 1.37
CA LEU A 92 -5.96 -4.31 0.26
C LEU A 92 -6.99 -3.46 -0.49
N SER A 93 -8.14 -4.03 -0.83
CA SER A 93 -9.22 -3.32 -1.53
C SER A 93 -9.72 -2.11 -0.74
N GLU A 94 -9.92 -2.26 0.56
CA GLU A 94 -10.35 -1.15 1.43
C GLU A 94 -9.25 -0.09 1.56
N THR A 95 -8.00 -0.50 1.74
CA THR A 95 -6.86 0.41 1.78
C THR A 95 -6.74 1.24 0.51
N LEU A 96 -6.86 0.62 -0.66
CA LEU A 96 -6.78 1.32 -1.95
C LEU A 96 -7.92 2.31 -2.15
N ARG A 97 -9.12 2.00 -1.64
CA ARG A 97 -10.28 2.92 -1.68
C ARG A 97 -10.11 4.12 -0.77
N THR A 98 -9.45 3.96 0.37
CA THR A 98 -9.27 5.02 1.39
C THR A 98 -7.99 5.84 1.19
N LEU A 99 -7.12 5.51 0.23
CA LEU A 99 -5.94 6.31 -0.07
C LEU A 99 -6.31 7.78 -0.33
N PRO A 100 -5.58 8.75 0.24
CA PRO A 100 -5.86 10.18 0.08
C PRO A 100 -5.43 10.68 -1.31
N ILE A 101 -6.14 10.26 -2.35
CA ILE A 101 -5.89 10.64 -3.74
C ILE A 101 -6.73 11.88 -4.06
N PRO A 102 -6.11 13.05 -4.34
CA PRO A 102 -6.83 14.30 -4.58
C PRO A 102 -7.77 14.24 -5.78
N LYS A 103 -7.39 13.51 -6.82
CA LYS A 103 -8.20 13.37 -8.04
C LYS A 103 -8.16 11.92 -8.52
N ARG A 104 -9.33 11.32 -8.59
CA ARG A 104 -9.53 9.95 -9.10
C ARG A 104 -10.15 10.02 -10.49
N MET A 105 -9.93 8.98 -11.27
CA MET A 105 -10.57 8.78 -12.57
C MET A 105 -11.15 7.38 -12.67
N ARG A 106 -12.19 7.24 -13.48
CA ARG A 106 -12.73 5.94 -13.91
C ARG A 106 -12.15 5.56 -15.26
N TRP A 107 -12.19 4.27 -15.56
CA TRP A 107 -11.76 3.77 -16.86
C TRP A 107 -12.66 2.64 -17.34
N GLY A 108 -12.74 2.49 -18.68
CA GLY A 108 -13.55 1.46 -19.30
C GLY A 108 -15.02 1.52 -18.90
N LYS A 109 -15.62 0.36 -18.65
CA LYS A 109 -17.01 0.19 -18.18
C LYS A 109 -17.11 -0.03 -16.68
N SER A 110 -15.97 -0.06 -15.98
CA SER A 110 -15.89 -0.28 -14.53
C SER A 110 -16.43 0.93 -13.75
N LYS A 111 -16.90 0.67 -12.54
CA LYS A 111 -17.24 1.71 -11.55
C LYS A 111 -16.04 2.05 -10.65
N GLU A 112 -14.94 1.31 -10.79
CA GLU A 112 -13.76 1.50 -9.98
C GLU A 112 -13.05 2.82 -10.30
N GLU A 113 -12.48 3.43 -9.26
CA GLU A 113 -11.82 4.73 -9.35
C GLU A 113 -10.43 4.67 -8.72
N PHE A 114 -9.43 5.14 -9.46
CA PHE A 114 -8.07 5.28 -8.95
C PHE A 114 -7.37 6.46 -9.61
N VAL A 115 -6.09 6.71 -9.25
CA VAL A 115 -5.30 7.81 -9.85
C VAL A 115 -5.01 7.59 -11.34
N ARG A 116 -4.89 6.33 -11.75
CA ARG A 116 -4.69 5.87 -13.14
C ARG A 116 -5.38 4.52 -13.34
N PRO A 117 -5.69 4.11 -14.58
CA PRO A 117 -6.19 2.77 -14.86
C PRO A 117 -5.24 1.71 -14.34
N VAL A 118 -5.74 0.82 -13.48
CA VAL A 118 -4.99 -0.32 -12.99
C VAL A 118 -5.04 -1.42 -14.05
N GLN A 119 -3.89 -1.98 -14.40
CA GLN A 119 -3.76 -2.98 -15.47
C GLN A 119 -3.32 -4.35 -14.95
N TRP A 120 -2.71 -4.42 -13.76
CA TRP A 120 -2.35 -5.66 -13.09
C TRP A 120 -2.38 -5.45 -11.57
N ALA A 121 -2.57 -6.54 -10.87
CA ALA A 121 -2.45 -6.62 -9.43
C ALA A 121 -1.61 -7.85 -9.05
N VAL A 122 -0.61 -7.66 -8.20
CA VAL A 122 0.22 -8.75 -7.67
C VAL A 122 -0.06 -8.88 -6.19
N LEU A 123 -0.39 -10.08 -5.74
CA LEU A 123 -0.63 -10.37 -4.33
C LEU A 123 -0.01 -11.72 -3.96
N LEU A 124 1.04 -11.66 -3.16
CA LEU A 124 1.78 -12.83 -2.67
C LEU A 124 1.78 -12.82 -1.15
N PHE A 125 1.55 -13.97 -0.56
CA PHE A 125 1.68 -14.20 0.87
C PHE A 125 2.51 -15.46 1.12
N ASP A 126 3.65 -15.30 1.77
CA ASP A 126 4.62 -16.39 2.07
C ASP A 126 4.97 -17.26 0.84
N GLY A 127 5.16 -16.61 -0.31
CA GLY A 127 5.46 -17.29 -1.59
C GLY A 127 4.25 -17.90 -2.30
N VAL A 128 3.06 -17.86 -1.71
CA VAL A 128 1.82 -18.31 -2.34
C VAL A 128 1.14 -17.14 -3.04
N THR A 129 0.74 -17.35 -4.29
CA THR A 129 -0.05 -16.37 -5.04
C THR A 129 -1.50 -16.41 -4.57
N LEU A 130 -2.03 -15.25 -4.17
CA LEU A 130 -3.43 -15.09 -3.80
C LEU A 130 -4.20 -14.49 -4.97
N HIS A 131 -5.37 -15.07 -5.26
CA HIS A 131 -6.25 -14.65 -6.37
C HIS A 131 -7.47 -13.93 -5.81
N GLU A 132 -7.37 -12.59 -5.72
CA GLU A 132 -8.38 -11.72 -5.16
C GLU A 132 -8.85 -10.70 -6.20
N ASP A 133 -10.07 -10.21 -6.08
CA ASP A 133 -10.57 -9.11 -6.93
C ASP A 133 -10.02 -7.78 -6.42
N ILE A 134 -9.19 -7.13 -7.23
CA ILE A 134 -8.62 -5.80 -6.96
C ILE A 134 -8.97 -4.89 -8.15
N PHE A 135 -9.91 -3.98 -7.97
CA PHE A 135 -10.39 -3.07 -9.01
C PHE A 135 -10.94 -3.78 -10.26
N GLY A 136 -11.60 -4.94 -10.07
CA GLY A 136 -12.12 -5.76 -11.17
C GLY A 136 -11.06 -6.56 -11.91
N LEU A 137 -9.85 -6.68 -11.36
CA LEU A 137 -8.77 -7.53 -11.86
C LEU A 137 -8.52 -8.66 -10.86
N THR A 138 -8.36 -9.87 -11.34
CA THR A 138 -7.88 -10.96 -10.50
C THR A 138 -6.39 -10.77 -10.24
N SER A 139 -6.00 -10.66 -8.97
CA SER A 139 -4.59 -10.60 -8.59
C SER A 139 -3.86 -11.90 -8.93
N GLY A 140 -2.56 -11.77 -9.15
CA GLY A 140 -1.70 -12.88 -9.53
C GLY A 140 -0.27 -12.63 -9.05
N ASN A 141 0.68 -13.16 -9.79
CA ASN A 141 2.11 -12.95 -9.55
C ASN A 141 2.84 -12.36 -10.78
N ILE A 142 2.09 -11.84 -11.75
CA ILE A 142 2.69 -11.24 -12.96
C ILE A 142 2.75 -9.72 -12.81
N SER A 143 3.93 -9.16 -12.89
CA SER A 143 4.21 -7.74 -13.01
C SER A 143 4.73 -7.41 -14.42
N GLN A 144 5.04 -6.14 -14.68
CA GLN A 144 5.49 -5.67 -16.00
C GLN A 144 6.90 -5.08 -15.89
N GLY A 145 7.76 -5.41 -16.84
CA GLY A 145 9.06 -4.77 -17.02
C GLY A 145 8.95 -3.33 -17.55
N HIS A 146 10.09 -2.72 -17.81
CA HIS A 146 10.15 -1.42 -18.47
C HIS A 146 9.56 -1.54 -19.89
N ARG A 147 8.71 -0.57 -20.25
CA ARG A 147 7.92 -0.64 -21.51
C ARG A 147 8.76 -0.81 -22.78
N PHE A 148 9.96 -0.24 -22.81
CA PHE A 148 10.82 -0.22 -23.99
C PHE A 148 12.11 -1.02 -23.83
N LEU A 149 12.61 -1.16 -22.60
CA LEU A 149 13.88 -1.85 -22.31
C LEU A 149 13.66 -3.28 -21.82
N GLY A 150 12.50 -3.56 -21.22
CA GLY A 150 12.15 -4.87 -20.69
C GLY A 150 11.47 -5.76 -21.72
N GLU A 151 11.42 -7.05 -21.43
CA GLU A 151 10.81 -8.08 -22.28
C GLU A 151 9.31 -8.31 -21.99
N GLY A 152 8.65 -7.42 -21.25
CA GLY A 152 7.22 -7.52 -20.92
C GLY A 152 6.93 -8.08 -19.54
N ASP A 153 6.25 -9.21 -19.47
CA ASP A 153 5.78 -9.83 -18.23
C ASP A 153 6.92 -10.35 -17.35
N ILE A 154 6.84 -10.06 -16.06
CA ILE A 154 7.78 -10.55 -15.05
C ILE A 154 7.00 -11.38 -14.02
N GLN A 155 7.29 -12.67 -13.97
CA GLN A 155 6.72 -13.53 -12.94
C GLN A 155 7.45 -13.34 -11.62
N ILE A 156 6.76 -12.78 -10.64
CA ILE A 156 7.30 -12.59 -9.28
C ILE A 156 7.26 -13.93 -8.56
N ILE A 157 8.43 -14.46 -8.24
CA ILE A 157 8.59 -15.79 -7.64
C ILE A 157 8.32 -15.74 -6.13
N SER A 158 8.76 -14.65 -5.49
CA SER A 158 8.56 -14.45 -4.05
C SER A 158 8.53 -12.97 -3.70
N PRO A 159 7.94 -12.57 -2.56
CA PRO A 159 7.99 -11.18 -2.11
C PRO A 159 9.42 -10.64 -1.99
N LYS A 160 10.36 -11.46 -1.52
CA LYS A 160 11.77 -11.08 -1.31
C LYS A 160 12.53 -10.85 -2.62
N SER A 161 12.15 -11.50 -3.71
CA SER A 161 12.79 -11.35 -5.03
C SER A 161 12.22 -10.20 -5.86
N TYR A 162 11.15 -9.55 -5.40
CA TYR A 162 10.42 -8.52 -6.15
C TYR A 162 11.31 -7.41 -6.67
N GLU A 163 12.12 -6.80 -5.82
CA GLU A 163 12.99 -5.69 -6.19
C GLU A 163 14.03 -6.10 -7.25
N GLN A 164 14.67 -7.25 -7.05
CA GLN A 164 15.69 -7.74 -7.98
C GLN A 164 15.08 -8.14 -9.32
N GLN A 165 13.96 -8.85 -9.31
CA GLN A 165 13.30 -9.25 -10.57
C GLN A 165 12.83 -8.05 -11.39
N LEU A 166 12.36 -6.98 -10.74
CA LEU A 166 12.01 -5.75 -11.45
C LEU A 166 13.24 -4.99 -11.94
N HIS A 167 14.33 -4.99 -11.17
CA HIS A 167 15.60 -4.41 -11.61
C HIS A 167 16.10 -5.11 -12.88
N ASP A 168 16.04 -6.43 -12.94
CA ASP A 168 16.43 -7.22 -14.13
C ASP A 168 15.52 -6.90 -15.34
N GLY A 169 14.28 -6.48 -15.07
CA GLY A 169 13.35 -5.96 -16.08
C GLY A 169 13.45 -4.46 -16.34
N PHE A 170 14.56 -3.82 -15.98
CA PHE A 170 14.83 -2.39 -16.14
C PHE A 170 13.84 -1.50 -15.38
N VAL A 171 13.47 -1.88 -14.17
CA VAL A 171 12.62 -1.07 -13.28
C VAL A 171 13.24 -1.00 -11.89
N ILE A 172 13.71 0.17 -11.51
CA ILE A 172 14.15 0.47 -10.16
C ILE A 172 12.93 0.92 -9.36
N VAL A 173 12.39 0.02 -8.53
CA VAL A 173 11.14 0.27 -7.79
C VAL A 173 11.34 1.12 -6.54
N ASP A 174 12.53 1.11 -5.97
CA ASP A 174 12.88 1.95 -4.82
C ASP A 174 13.04 3.39 -5.28
N PHE A 175 12.19 4.27 -4.73
CA PHE A 175 12.19 5.68 -5.08
C PHE A 175 13.50 6.39 -4.72
N ASN A 176 14.02 6.13 -3.53
CA ASN A 176 15.23 6.78 -3.04
C ASN A 176 16.46 6.34 -3.84
N LYS A 177 16.55 5.07 -4.22
CA LYS A 177 17.61 4.62 -5.14
C LYS A 177 17.59 5.37 -6.47
N ARG A 178 16.40 5.65 -7.03
CA ARG A 178 16.33 6.46 -8.26
C ARG A 178 16.80 7.89 -8.04
N VAL A 179 16.42 8.52 -6.91
CA VAL A 179 16.90 9.86 -6.53
C VAL A 179 18.43 9.89 -6.48
N ASP A 180 19.03 8.93 -5.79
CA ASP A 180 20.49 8.84 -5.62
C ASP A 180 21.21 8.62 -6.96
N ILE A 181 20.66 7.77 -7.83
CA ILE A 181 21.22 7.50 -9.16
C ILE A 181 21.16 8.76 -10.01
N ILE A 182 20.04 9.50 -10.03
CA ILE A 182 19.90 10.72 -10.80
C ILE A 182 20.90 11.76 -10.29
N GLN A 183 20.93 12.02 -8.99
CA GLN A 183 21.81 13.01 -8.38
C GLN A 183 23.30 12.70 -8.66
N SER A 184 23.71 11.46 -8.45
CA SER A 184 25.11 11.06 -8.69
C SER A 184 25.49 11.14 -10.17
N SER A 185 24.61 10.68 -11.06
CA SER A 185 24.86 10.70 -12.51
C SER A 185 24.94 12.11 -13.07
N VAL A 186 24.05 12.99 -12.64
CA VAL A 186 24.05 14.41 -13.05
C VAL A 186 25.33 15.10 -12.59
N ASN A 187 25.74 14.91 -11.33
CA ASN A 187 27.00 15.47 -10.80
C ASN A 187 28.22 14.94 -11.54
N GLN A 188 28.26 13.64 -11.85
CA GLN A 188 29.35 13.05 -12.61
C GLN A 188 29.48 13.62 -14.05
N LEU A 189 28.33 13.85 -14.71
CA LEU A 189 28.33 14.46 -16.04
C LEU A 189 28.76 15.92 -16.00
N ALA A 190 28.31 16.70 -15.03
CA ALA A 190 28.73 18.08 -14.84
C ALA A 190 30.26 18.19 -14.60
N ALA A 191 30.81 17.30 -13.75
CA ALA A 191 32.22 17.25 -13.48
C ALA A 191 33.09 16.94 -14.73
N LYS A 192 32.59 16.11 -15.66
CA LYS A 192 33.29 15.82 -16.93
C LYS A 192 33.49 17.04 -17.83
N ILE A 193 32.65 18.04 -17.71
CA ILE A 193 32.75 19.31 -18.44
C ILE A 193 33.27 20.46 -17.57
N HIS A 194 33.88 20.14 -16.42
CA HIS A 194 34.40 21.12 -15.46
C HIS A 194 33.35 22.11 -14.95
N GLY A 195 32.07 21.71 -14.94
CA GLY A 195 30.95 22.48 -14.43
C GLY A 195 30.42 21.95 -13.11
N VAL A 196 29.49 22.70 -12.55
CA VAL A 196 28.73 22.34 -11.33
C VAL A 196 27.26 22.22 -11.68
N ALA A 197 26.66 21.07 -11.42
CA ALA A 197 25.24 20.88 -11.60
C ALA A 197 24.44 21.60 -10.51
N VAL A 198 23.45 22.36 -10.88
CA VAL A 198 22.48 22.96 -9.95
C VAL A 198 21.30 22.00 -9.83
N ILE A 199 21.29 21.24 -8.74
CA ILE A 199 20.25 20.24 -8.49
C ILE A 199 19.23 20.82 -7.52
N ASP A 200 18.09 21.25 -8.07
CA ASP A 200 16.94 21.68 -7.29
C ASP A 200 16.27 20.42 -6.68
N PRO A 201 16.08 20.36 -5.34
CA PRO A 201 15.51 19.16 -4.68
C PRO A 201 14.09 18.83 -5.14
N VAL A 202 13.27 19.83 -5.45
CA VAL A 202 11.88 19.63 -5.91
C VAL A 202 11.89 19.01 -7.31
N LEU A 203 12.72 19.55 -8.20
CA LEU A 203 12.92 19.02 -9.54
C LEU A 203 13.46 17.56 -9.48
N LEU A 204 14.43 17.30 -8.62
CA LEU A 204 15.01 15.96 -8.46
C LEU A 204 13.96 14.93 -8.08
N ILE A 205 13.11 15.25 -7.12
CA ILE A 205 12.00 14.40 -6.69
C ILE A 205 10.99 14.19 -7.84
N GLU A 206 10.66 15.29 -8.56
CA GLU A 206 9.76 15.20 -9.71
C GLU A 206 10.32 14.29 -10.82
N VAL A 207 11.58 14.47 -11.18
CA VAL A 207 12.26 13.66 -12.22
C VAL A 207 12.34 12.20 -11.79
N ALA A 208 12.66 11.92 -10.52
CA ALA A 208 12.68 10.55 -10.00
C ALA A 208 11.28 9.90 -10.02
N ALA A 209 10.21 10.70 -9.86
CA ALA A 209 8.84 10.21 -9.94
C ALA A 209 8.38 9.92 -11.38
N LEU A 210 9.03 10.49 -12.39
CA LEU A 210 8.69 10.31 -13.81
C LEU A 210 9.43 9.15 -14.49
N ASN A 211 10.49 8.62 -13.87
CA ASN A 211 11.36 7.61 -14.46
C ASN A 211 11.28 6.27 -13.74
N GLU A 212 11.36 5.17 -14.48
CA GLU A 212 11.53 3.82 -13.92
C GLU A 212 13.00 3.34 -13.99
N TRP A 213 13.75 3.85 -14.99
CA TRP A 213 15.15 3.54 -15.24
C TRP A 213 15.90 4.80 -15.67
N PRO A 214 16.35 5.62 -14.73
CA PRO A 214 16.98 6.91 -15.06
C PRO A 214 18.36 6.73 -15.68
N VAL A 215 18.59 7.40 -16.80
CA VAL A 215 19.89 7.54 -17.47
C VAL A 215 20.12 9.01 -17.73
N ALA A 216 21.15 9.60 -17.12
CA ALA A 216 21.48 11.00 -17.34
C ALA A 216 22.25 11.16 -18.66
N LEU A 217 21.89 12.19 -19.42
CA LEU A 217 22.55 12.57 -20.66
C LEU A 217 22.96 14.04 -20.58
N LEU A 218 24.10 14.38 -21.17
CA LEU A 218 24.55 15.76 -21.32
C LEU A 218 24.03 16.32 -22.63
N GLY A 219 23.22 17.37 -22.54
CA GLY A 219 22.76 18.14 -23.68
C GLY A 219 23.53 19.46 -23.82
N HIS A 220 23.58 19.99 -25.03
CA HIS A 220 24.15 21.31 -25.35
C HIS A 220 23.12 22.16 -26.04
N PHE A 221 23.23 23.45 -25.87
CA PHE A 221 22.45 24.47 -26.61
C PHE A 221 23.39 25.43 -27.28
N ASP A 222 22.89 26.18 -28.26
CA ASP A 222 23.68 27.15 -29.02
C ASP A 222 24.14 28.32 -28.13
N ASP A 223 25.42 28.68 -28.21
CA ASP A 223 26.01 29.75 -27.43
C ASP A 223 25.32 31.10 -27.62
N ALA A 224 24.63 31.32 -28.75
CA ALA A 224 23.83 32.52 -28.99
C ALA A 224 22.74 32.74 -27.90
N PHE A 225 22.26 31.67 -27.27
CA PHE A 225 21.30 31.77 -26.16
C PHE A 225 21.90 32.32 -24.87
N LEU A 226 23.23 32.37 -24.74
CA LEU A 226 23.89 33.00 -23.58
C LEU A 226 23.70 34.53 -23.54
N ALA A 227 23.21 35.14 -24.63
CA ALA A 227 22.77 36.53 -24.63
C ALA A 227 21.41 36.76 -23.92
N VAL A 228 20.65 35.67 -23.68
CA VAL A 228 19.39 35.73 -22.92
C VAL A 228 19.69 35.78 -21.43
N PRO A 229 18.91 36.51 -20.61
CA PRO A 229 19.09 36.53 -19.16
C PRO A 229 19.11 35.10 -18.59
N PRO A 230 20.08 34.76 -17.71
CA PRO A 230 20.23 33.39 -17.14
C PRO A 230 18.97 32.90 -16.49
N GLU A 231 18.20 33.76 -15.82
CA GLU A 231 16.96 33.39 -15.13
C GLU A 231 15.91 32.84 -16.09
N ALA A 232 15.82 33.40 -17.30
CA ALA A 232 14.87 32.97 -18.33
C ALA A 232 15.28 31.57 -18.90
N LEU A 233 16.60 31.36 -19.12
CA LEU A 233 17.12 30.06 -19.55
C LEU A 233 16.90 28.99 -18.49
N VAL A 234 17.26 29.31 -17.26
CA VAL A 234 17.08 28.36 -16.12
C VAL A 234 15.60 28.03 -15.92
N SER A 235 14.72 29.03 -15.98
CA SER A 235 13.27 28.78 -15.87
C SER A 235 12.77 27.85 -16.99
N SER A 236 13.17 28.10 -18.23
CA SER A 236 12.79 27.26 -19.36
C SER A 236 13.29 25.80 -19.19
N MET A 237 14.54 25.64 -18.83
CA MET A 237 15.14 24.29 -18.61
C MET A 237 14.48 23.56 -17.45
N LYS A 238 14.30 24.23 -16.33
CA LYS A 238 13.76 23.64 -15.10
C LYS A 238 12.26 23.37 -15.20
N GLU A 239 11.46 24.40 -15.49
CA GLU A 239 9.99 24.33 -15.39
C GLU A 239 9.36 23.59 -16.56
N HIS A 240 9.88 23.77 -17.77
CA HIS A 240 9.28 23.20 -18.97
C HIS A 240 9.94 21.90 -19.44
N GLN A 241 11.28 21.81 -19.39
CA GLN A 241 12.02 20.65 -19.89
C GLN A 241 12.44 19.67 -18.81
N LYS A 242 12.34 20.06 -17.54
CA LYS A 242 12.76 19.22 -16.39
C LYS A 242 14.25 18.85 -16.43
N TYR A 243 15.10 19.80 -16.90
CA TYR A 243 16.54 19.63 -16.98
C TYR A 243 17.25 20.24 -15.77
N PHE A 244 18.35 19.62 -15.36
CA PHE A 244 19.31 20.17 -14.42
C PHE A 244 20.32 20.98 -15.20
N HIS A 245 20.40 22.28 -14.95
CA HIS A 245 21.38 23.12 -15.61
C HIS A 245 22.75 23.01 -14.94
N VAL A 246 23.80 23.23 -15.74
CA VAL A 246 25.18 23.23 -15.29
C VAL A 246 25.73 24.64 -15.42
N ILE A 247 26.42 25.10 -14.39
CA ILE A 247 27.11 26.39 -14.37
C ILE A 247 28.61 26.15 -14.41
N ASP A 248 29.36 27.19 -14.87
CA ASP A 248 30.82 27.18 -14.82
C ASP A 248 31.28 27.12 -13.35
N SER A 249 32.35 26.40 -13.09
CA SER A 249 32.97 26.30 -11.76
C SER A 249 33.86 27.48 -11.39
N LYS A 250 34.00 28.48 -12.30
CA LYS A 250 34.85 29.69 -12.10
C LYS A 250 34.10 30.84 -11.47
#